data_65b2f564bab0d7f1ff8b0205382f8c2f
#
_entry.id   65b2f564bab0d7f1ff8b0205382f8c2f
#
_cell.length_a   1.000
_cell.length_b   1.000
_cell.length_c   1.000
_cell.angle_alpha   90.00
_cell.angle_beta   90.00
_cell.angle_gamma   90.00
#
_symmetry.space_group_name_H-M   'P 1'
#
loop_
_entity.id
_entity.type
_entity.pdbx_description
1 polymer ?
#
loop_
_entity_poly.entity_id
_entity_poly.type
_entity_poly.pdbx_seq_one_letter_code
_entity_poly.pdbx_strand_id
1 'polypeptide(L)'
;MANRVDILLVSKKHNLLRSIRLPLFAVLIIAGVFTTITIATIVLNVNRTRRTFVRMNLTKAEREGRDLYARLDSLNTTLKQAQGMFDGHIAQDNRERTYWQLASIHPDIWSMGIGGKRVERSPDIANKNVQSMIEEVYESIDVLKGKYYLRQKSLREIESQIDDNLHLWSHIPSIHPLPGRRICSGYGYRTDPINKKIRMHWGVDIGAPRGTKILATADGIVSFAGWVTGYGWTVVIDHGFGFKTAYAHCQKILVKLSTLVKRSQPIAHVGSTGRSVSPHLHYEVRVSGMKINPAKYINNSNVIFD
;
A
#
# COMPACT_ATOMS: atom_id res chain seq x y z
N MET A 1 -108.37 3.57 -2.26
CA MET A 1 -107.76 4.61 -1.37
C MET A 1 -106.45 5.03 -1.94
N ALA A 2 -106.37 6.28 -2.45
CA ALA A 2 -105.12 6.73 -3.04
C ALA A 2 -104.11 7.05 -1.90
N ASN A 3 -103.01 6.26 -1.78
CA ASN A 3 -101.91 6.54 -0.84
C ASN A 3 -101.28 7.88 -1.21
N ARG A 4 -101.55 8.91 -0.43
CA ARG A 4 -100.98 10.25 -0.53
C ARG A 4 -100.12 10.52 0.71
N VAL A 5 -98.97 11.13 0.54
CA VAL A 5 -98.03 11.56 1.62
C VAL A 5 -98.12 13.07 1.73
N ASP A 6 -98.52 13.59 2.93
CA ASP A 6 -98.55 15.01 3.22
C ASP A 6 -97.14 15.46 3.73
N ILE A 7 -96.40 16.24 2.97
CA ILE A 7 -95.13 16.84 3.40
C ILE A 7 -95.41 18.22 3.99
N LEU A 8 -95.24 18.37 5.31
CA LEU A 8 -95.34 19.63 6.00
C LEU A 8 -94.10 20.44 5.96
N LEU A 9 -94.07 21.55 5.22
CA LEU A 9 -93.01 22.51 5.21
C LEU A 9 -93.19 23.53 6.33
N VAL A 10 -92.38 23.48 7.37
CA VAL A 10 -92.37 24.44 8.49
C VAL A 10 -91.31 25.51 8.21
N SER A 11 -91.76 26.75 7.91
CA SER A 11 -90.86 27.88 7.79
C SER A 11 -90.62 28.48 9.18
N LYS A 12 -89.34 28.49 9.62
CA LYS A 12 -88.87 29.01 10.92
C LYS A 12 -89.07 30.53 11.07
N LYS A 13 -89.34 31.28 9.98
CA LYS A 13 -89.40 32.77 9.93
C LYS A 13 -90.88 33.34 9.85
N HIS A 14 -91.86 32.53 9.47
CA HIS A 14 -93.18 33.10 9.21
C HIS A 14 -94.38 32.24 9.68
N ASN A 15 -94.24 31.29 10.59
CA ASN A 15 -95.29 30.43 11.09
C ASN A 15 -96.28 29.92 10.04
N LEU A 16 -95.91 29.81 8.79
CA LEU A 16 -96.71 29.32 7.69
C LEU A 16 -96.46 27.85 7.47
N LEU A 17 -97.45 27.04 7.80
CA LEU A 17 -97.56 25.63 7.47
C LEU A 17 -98.07 25.49 6.05
N ARG A 18 -97.28 25.14 5.11
CA ARG A 18 -97.70 24.72 3.77
C ARG A 18 -97.61 23.19 3.67
N SER A 19 -98.75 22.54 3.45
CA SER A 19 -98.78 21.11 3.14
C SER A 19 -98.81 20.93 1.62
N ILE A 20 -97.88 20.10 1.14
CA ILE A 20 -97.87 19.66 -0.26
C ILE A 20 -98.26 18.19 -0.25
N ARG A 21 -99.35 17.86 -0.93
CA ARG A 21 -99.87 16.49 -1.10
C ARG A 21 -99.27 15.86 -2.33
N LEU A 22 -98.35 14.90 -2.17
CA LEU A 22 -97.79 14.17 -3.27
C LEU A 22 -98.32 12.71 -3.25
N PRO A 23 -98.56 12.14 -4.42
CA PRO A 23 -98.85 10.72 -4.50
C PRO A 23 -97.62 9.88 -4.11
N LEU A 24 -97.84 8.78 -3.41
CA LEU A 24 -96.81 7.91 -2.86
C LEU A 24 -95.73 7.49 -3.93
N PHE A 25 -96.19 7.23 -5.16
CA PHE A 25 -95.31 6.84 -6.26
C PHE A 25 -94.28 7.97 -6.65
N ALA A 26 -94.70 9.25 -6.58
CA ALA A 26 -93.85 10.39 -6.87
C ALA A 26 -92.77 10.54 -5.77
N VAL A 27 -93.07 10.28 -4.50
CA VAL A 27 -92.11 10.27 -3.40
C VAL A 27 -91.08 9.17 -3.59
N LEU A 28 -91.48 7.98 -4.00
CA LEU A 28 -90.61 6.85 -4.27
C LEU A 28 -89.72 7.11 -5.49
N ILE A 29 -90.23 7.76 -6.53
CA ILE A 29 -89.39 8.15 -7.70
C ILE A 29 -88.35 9.18 -7.28
N ILE A 30 -88.69 10.20 -6.51
CA ILE A 30 -87.75 11.22 -6.03
C ILE A 30 -86.63 10.58 -5.14
N ALA A 31 -87.06 9.70 -4.22
CA ALA A 31 -86.15 8.96 -3.39
C ALA A 31 -85.19 8.07 -4.23
N GLY A 32 -85.76 7.37 -5.23
CA GLY A 32 -84.96 6.54 -6.17
C GLY A 32 -83.91 7.35 -6.99
N VAL A 33 -84.35 8.51 -7.49
CA VAL A 33 -83.42 9.41 -8.22
C VAL A 33 -82.35 9.96 -7.30
N PHE A 34 -82.72 10.33 -6.06
CA PHE A 34 -81.76 10.83 -5.09
C PHE A 34 -80.71 9.77 -4.71
N THR A 35 -81.12 8.53 -4.49
CA THR A 35 -80.22 7.41 -4.19
C THR A 35 -79.30 7.08 -5.37
N THR A 36 -79.78 7.10 -6.60
CA THR A 36 -78.99 6.87 -7.79
C THR A 36 -77.92 7.97 -7.99
N ILE A 37 -78.29 9.24 -7.74
CA ILE A 37 -77.31 10.36 -7.81
C ILE A 37 -76.29 10.24 -6.71
N THR A 38 -76.65 9.88 -5.48
CA THR A 38 -75.68 9.69 -4.37
C THR A 38 -74.74 8.53 -4.64
N ILE A 39 -75.23 7.40 -5.14
CA ILE A 39 -74.38 6.27 -5.52
C ILE A 39 -73.42 6.67 -6.66
N ALA A 40 -73.92 7.34 -7.69
CA ALA A 40 -73.07 7.80 -8.79
C ALA A 40 -72.01 8.78 -8.33
N THR A 41 -72.25 9.71 -7.45
CA THR A 41 -71.28 10.65 -6.88
C THR A 41 -70.24 9.94 -6.01
N ILE A 42 -70.64 8.96 -5.22
CA ILE A 42 -69.73 8.12 -4.42
C ILE A 42 -68.77 7.35 -5.35
N VAL A 43 -69.31 6.65 -6.35
CA VAL A 43 -68.52 5.89 -7.33
C VAL A 43 -67.52 6.79 -8.08
N LEU A 44 -67.98 7.96 -8.53
CA LEU A 44 -67.10 8.94 -9.20
C LEU A 44 -65.99 9.44 -8.28
N ASN A 45 -66.29 9.75 -7.02
CA ASN A 45 -65.29 10.18 -6.04
C ASN A 45 -64.28 9.08 -5.70
N VAL A 46 -64.74 7.85 -5.49
CA VAL A 46 -63.85 6.69 -5.25
C VAL A 46 -62.94 6.46 -6.44
N ASN A 47 -63.44 6.49 -7.67
CA ASN A 47 -62.63 6.35 -8.87
C ASN A 47 -61.61 7.49 -9.04
N ARG A 48 -62.02 8.71 -8.71
CA ARG A 48 -61.13 9.89 -8.74
C ARG A 48 -60.00 9.75 -7.73
N THR A 49 -60.30 9.40 -6.50
CA THR A 49 -59.34 9.17 -5.43
C THR A 49 -58.36 8.03 -5.77
N ARG A 50 -58.89 6.92 -6.29
CA ARG A 50 -58.07 5.80 -6.76
C ARG A 50 -57.09 6.21 -7.87
N ARG A 51 -57.56 6.98 -8.86
CA ARG A 51 -56.71 7.48 -9.97
C ARG A 51 -55.63 8.42 -9.47
N THR A 52 -55.93 9.34 -8.56
CA THR A 52 -54.96 10.26 -7.96
C THR A 52 -53.92 9.51 -7.14
N PHE A 53 -54.32 8.53 -6.32
CA PHE A 53 -53.42 7.69 -5.55
C PHE A 53 -52.47 6.87 -6.44
N VAL A 54 -52.97 6.24 -7.48
CA VAL A 54 -52.14 5.49 -8.47
C VAL A 54 -51.17 6.43 -9.18
N ARG A 55 -51.59 7.61 -9.61
CA ARG A 55 -50.70 8.60 -10.24
C ARG A 55 -49.60 9.07 -9.29
N MET A 56 -49.92 9.37 -8.04
CA MET A 56 -48.94 9.77 -7.03
C MET A 56 -47.90 8.69 -6.78
N ASN A 57 -48.30 7.43 -6.65
CA ASN A 57 -47.37 6.32 -6.48
C ASN A 57 -46.51 6.09 -7.70
N LEU A 58 -47.06 6.22 -8.91
CA LEU A 58 -46.33 6.11 -10.16
C LEU A 58 -45.28 7.22 -10.28
N THR A 59 -45.63 8.47 -10.02
CA THR A 59 -44.69 9.60 -10.08
C THR A 59 -43.60 9.49 -9.00
N LYS A 60 -43.91 8.94 -7.83
CA LYS A 60 -42.93 8.64 -6.80
C LYS A 60 -41.95 7.56 -7.26
N ALA A 61 -42.44 6.44 -7.76
CA ALA A 61 -41.60 5.35 -8.28
C ALA A 61 -40.71 5.79 -9.45
N GLU A 62 -41.22 6.65 -10.35
CA GLU A 62 -40.44 7.23 -11.45
C GLU A 62 -39.32 8.16 -10.94
N ARG A 63 -39.57 8.93 -9.87
CA ARG A 63 -38.56 9.78 -9.24
C ARG A 63 -37.46 8.94 -8.58
N GLU A 64 -37.86 7.95 -7.78
CA GLU A 64 -36.93 7.02 -7.13
C GLU A 64 -36.09 6.24 -8.16
N GLY A 65 -36.72 5.81 -9.25
CA GLY A 65 -36.01 5.20 -10.38
C GLY A 65 -34.96 6.10 -11.01
N ARG A 66 -35.30 7.37 -11.29
CA ARG A 66 -34.33 8.34 -11.84
C ARG A 66 -33.18 8.62 -10.88
N ASP A 67 -33.44 8.74 -9.59
CA ASP A 67 -32.39 8.94 -8.58
C ASP A 67 -31.45 7.74 -8.50
N LEU A 68 -31.99 6.52 -8.56
CA LEU A 68 -31.21 5.29 -8.57
C LEU A 68 -30.29 5.20 -9.81
N TYR A 69 -30.83 5.52 -11.01
CA TYR A 69 -30.04 5.57 -12.24
C TYR A 69 -28.90 6.58 -12.14
N ALA A 70 -29.17 7.79 -11.63
CA ALA A 70 -28.13 8.81 -11.47
C ALA A 70 -27.04 8.37 -10.49
N ARG A 71 -27.40 7.67 -9.42
CA ARG A 71 -26.43 7.12 -8.47
C ARG A 71 -25.56 6.01 -9.08
N LEU A 72 -26.17 5.11 -9.86
CA LEU A 72 -25.44 4.05 -10.57
C LEU A 72 -24.44 4.64 -11.59
N ASP A 73 -24.85 5.64 -12.35
CA ASP A 73 -23.99 6.31 -13.32
C ASP A 73 -22.82 7.04 -12.63
N SER A 74 -23.09 7.75 -11.54
CA SER A 74 -22.05 8.38 -10.71
C SER A 74 -21.08 7.35 -10.13
N LEU A 75 -21.57 6.21 -9.66
CA LEU A 75 -20.73 5.13 -9.13
C LEU A 75 -19.85 4.54 -10.23
N ASN A 76 -20.39 4.26 -11.40
CA ASN A 76 -19.62 3.75 -12.56
C ASN A 76 -18.52 4.73 -12.99
N THR A 77 -18.83 6.02 -13.01
CA THR A 77 -17.84 7.08 -13.28
C THR A 77 -16.73 7.09 -12.25
N THR A 78 -17.07 7.00 -10.98
CA THR A 78 -16.09 6.94 -9.87
C THR A 78 -15.19 5.70 -9.98
N LEU A 79 -15.76 4.54 -10.31
CA LEU A 79 -15.00 3.31 -10.51
C LEU A 79 -14.03 3.42 -11.71
N LYS A 80 -14.44 4.01 -12.83
CA LYS A 80 -13.57 4.26 -13.98
C LYS A 80 -12.42 5.20 -13.63
N GLN A 81 -12.68 6.24 -12.84
CA GLN A 81 -11.62 7.12 -12.33
C GLN A 81 -10.65 6.37 -11.42
N ALA A 82 -11.16 5.56 -10.49
CA ALA A 82 -10.33 4.73 -9.61
C ALA A 82 -9.46 3.74 -10.41
N GLN A 83 -9.99 3.12 -11.45
CA GLN A 83 -9.22 2.25 -12.35
C GLN A 83 -8.09 3.01 -13.03
N GLY A 84 -8.36 4.20 -13.58
CA GLY A 84 -7.32 5.04 -14.21
C GLY A 84 -6.20 5.46 -13.25
N MET A 85 -6.53 5.81 -12.01
CA MET A 85 -5.53 6.08 -10.96
C MET A 85 -4.68 4.83 -10.66
N PHE A 86 -5.33 3.67 -10.61
CA PHE A 86 -4.64 2.40 -10.36
C PHE A 86 -3.66 2.04 -11.48
N ASP A 87 -4.02 2.30 -12.73
CA ASP A 87 -3.15 2.06 -13.89
C ASP A 87 -1.89 2.95 -13.85
N GLY A 88 -2.01 4.19 -13.35
CA GLY A 88 -0.87 5.06 -13.06
C GLY A 88 0.08 4.46 -12.02
N HIS A 89 -0.45 3.88 -10.94
CA HIS A 89 0.34 3.20 -9.93
C HIS A 89 1.02 1.92 -10.43
N ILE A 90 0.39 1.17 -11.33
CA ILE A 90 0.99 -0.02 -11.97
C ILE A 90 2.24 0.37 -12.75
N ALA A 91 2.18 1.47 -13.50
CA ALA A 91 3.33 1.95 -14.25
C ALA A 91 4.50 2.36 -13.33
N GLN A 92 4.20 2.96 -12.18
CA GLN A 92 5.20 3.27 -11.15
C GLN A 92 5.80 1.98 -10.54
N ASP A 93 4.97 1.04 -10.15
CA ASP A 93 5.35 -0.24 -9.58
C ASP A 93 6.34 -1.00 -10.49
N ASN A 94 6.07 -1.07 -11.79
CA ASN A 94 6.99 -1.70 -12.76
C ASN A 94 8.32 -0.94 -12.90
N ARG A 95 8.35 0.40 -12.75
CA ARG A 95 9.61 1.16 -12.72
C ARG A 95 10.43 0.82 -11.48
N GLU A 96 9.81 0.75 -10.31
CA GLU A 96 10.45 0.37 -9.06
C GLU A 96 10.97 -1.06 -9.11
N ARG A 97 10.19 -2.01 -9.62
CA ARG A 97 10.63 -3.38 -9.85
C ARG A 97 11.89 -3.46 -10.72
N THR A 98 11.91 -2.71 -11.82
CA THR A 98 13.07 -2.66 -12.72
C THR A 98 14.30 -2.07 -12.01
N TYR A 99 14.13 -1.01 -11.22
CA TYR A 99 15.19 -0.40 -10.44
C TYR A 99 15.83 -1.38 -9.45
N TRP A 100 15.01 -2.21 -8.79
CA TRP A 100 15.45 -3.22 -7.84
C TRP A 100 15.76 -4.57 -8.49
N GLN A 101 15.92 -4.63 -9.82
CA GLN A 101 16.26 -5.83 -10.60
C GLN A 101 15.23 -6.97 -10.49
N LEU A 102 14.00 -6.65 -10.14
CA LEU A 102 12.87 -7.56 -10.21
C LEU A 102 12.25 -7.56 -11.61
N ALA A 103 11.75 -8.72 -12.05
CA ALA A 103 11.03 -8.80 -13.31
C ALA A 103 9.77 -7.91 -13.28
N SER A 104 9.55 -7.13 -14.35
CA SER A 104 8.30 -6.37 -14.52
C SER A 104 7.11 -7.32 -14.67
N ILE A 105 5.97 -6.93 -14.14
CA ILE A 105 4.72 -7.68 -14.28
C ILE A 105 4.06 -7.29 -15.60
N HIS A 106 3.80 -8.28 -16.47
CA HIS A 106 3.19 -8.03 -17.77
C HIS A 106 1.79 -7.40 -17.62
N PRO A 107 1.40 -6.44 -18.48
CA PRO A 107 0.09 -5.77 -18.41
C PRO A 107 -1.09 -6.74 -18.40
N ASP A 108 -1.01 -7.85 -19.12
CA ASP A 108 -2.09 -8.84 -19.18
C ASP A 108 -2.33 -9.51 -17.81
N ILE A 109 -1.29 -9.68 -17.00
CA ILE A 109 -1.41 -10.23 -15.64
C ILE A 109 -2.20 -9.24 -14.76
N TRP A 110 -2.00 -7.93 -14.94
CA TRP A 110 -2.74 -6.90 -14.23
C TRP A 110 -4.22 -6.83 -14.63
N SER A 111 -4.54 -7.22 -15.87
CA SER A 111 -5.92 -7.26 -16.39
C SER A 111 -6.64 -8.57 -16.08
N MET A 112 -5.91 -9.64 -15.74
CA MET A 112 -6.51 -10.89 -15.26
C MET A 112 -7.16 -10.63 -13.90
N GLY A 113 -8.49 -10.66 -13.86
CA GLY A 113 -9.24 -10.66 -12.60
C GLY A 113 -8.83 -11.84 -11.74
N ILE A 114 -9.13 -11.79 -10.45
CA ILE A 114 -8.97 -12.95 -9.56
C ILE A 114 -9.87 -14.03 -10.12
N GLY A 115 -9.28 -15.03 -10.78
CA GLY A 115 -10.02 -16.15 -11.35
C GLY A 115 -10.86 -16.83 -10.26
N GLY A 116 -12.17 -16.72 -10.35
CA GLY A 116 -13.14 -17.32 -9.47
C GLY A 116 -14.44 -17.57 -10.23
N LYS A 117 -15.21 -18.54 -9.76
CA LYS A 117 -16.54 -18.81 -10.29
C LYS A 117 -17.37 -17.53 -10.18
N ARG A 118 -17.85 -17.00 -11.30
CA ARG A 118 -18.76 -15.85 -11.32
C ARG A 118 -19.97 -16.21 -10.44
N VAL A 119 -20.06 -15.65 -9.27
CA VAL A 119 -21.23 -15.80 -8.43
C VAL A 119 -22.28 -14.89 -9.07
N GLU A 120 -23.44 -15.46 -9.45
CA GLU A 120 -24.60 -14.66 -9.81
C GLU A 120 -24.99 -13.79 -8.62
N ARG A 121 -24.51 -12.54 -8.63
CA ARG A 121 -24.72 -11.58 -7.55
C ARG A 121 -25.76 -10.54 -7.89
N SER A 122 -26.15 -10.46 -9.14
CA SER A 122 -27.18 -9.50 -9.55
C SER A 122 -28.56 -10.03 -9.16
N PRO A 123 -29.38 -9.25 -8.46
CA PRO A 123 -30.78 -9.58 -8.27
C PRO A 123 -31.47 -9.64 -9.63
N ASP A 124 -32.41 -10.56 -9.80
CA ASP A 124 -33.25 -10.62 -11.00
C ASP A 124 -34.13 -9.36 -11.03
N ILE A 125 -33.72 -8.40 -11.85
CA ILE A 125 -34.37 -7.09 -11.98
C ILE A 125 -35.13 -7.06 -13.30
N ALA A 126 -36.43 -6.80 -13.23
CA ALA A 126 -37.31 -6.72 -14.41
C ALA A 126 -36.85 -5.70 -15.46
N ASN A 127 -36.03 -4.70 -15.05
CA ASN A 127 -35.45 -3.73 -15.96
C ASN A 127 -34.05 -4.17 -16.40
N LYS A 128 -33.92 -4.72 -17.61
CA LYS A 128 -32.67 -5.21 -18.19
C LYS A 128 -31.54 -4.17 -18.25
N ASN A 129 -31.87 -2.88 -18.41
CA ASN A 129 -30.87 -1.83 -18.44
C ASN A 129 -30.23 -1.60 -17.06
N VAL A 130 -31.03 -1.64 -15.97
CA VAL A 130 -30.51 -1.53 -14.61
C VAL A 130 -29.66 -2.76 -14.27
N GLN A 131 -30.10 -3.93 -14.68
CA GLN A 131 -29.38 -5.17 -14.44
C GLN A 131 -27.99 -5.14 -15.11
N SER A 132 -27.91 -4.73 -16.38
CA SER A 132 -26.61 -4.64 -17.07
C SER A 132 -25.67 -3.61 -16.42
N MET A 133 -26.18 -2.47 -15.95
CA MET A 133 -25.38 -1.48 -15.22
C MET A 133 -24.83 -2.02 -13.91
N ILE A 134 -25.63 -2.78 -13.18
CA ILE A 134 -25.21 -3.43 -11.93
C ILE A 134 -24.13 -4.47 -12.20
N GLU A 135 -24.28 -5.28 -13.25
CA GLU A 135 -23.28 -6.26 -13.66
C GLU A 135 -21.96 -5.60 -14.04
N GLU A 136 -21.96 -4.49 -14.80
CA GLU A 136 -20.77 -3.70 -15.13
C GLU A 136 -20.05 -3.18 -13.87
N VAL A 137 -20.82 -2.69 -12.89
CA VAL A 137 -20.26 -2.25 -11.61
C VAL A 137 -19.59 -3.40 -10.86
N TYR A 138 -20.22 -4.56 -10.76
CA TYR A 138 -19.62 -5.72 -10.10
C TYR A 138 -18.35 -6.20 -10.81
N GLU A 139 -18.34 -6.26 -12.13
CA GLU A 139 -17.17 -6.62 -12.92
C GLU A 139 -16.01 -5.64 -12.68
N SER A 140 -16.29 -4.34 -12.70
CA SER A 140 -15.33 -3.29 -12.40
C SER A 140 -14.72 -3.42 -11.00
N ILE A 141 -15.54 -3.74 -10.00
CA ILE A 141 -15.10 -3.98 -8.62
C ILE A 141 -14.19 -5.22 -8.55
N ASP A 142 -14.56 -6.32 -9.21
CA ASP A 142 -13.78 -7.56 -9.16
C ASP A 142 -12.42 -7.39 -9.85
N VAL A 143 -12.36 -6.67 -10.97
CA VAL A 143 -11.09 -6.29 -11.63
C VAL A 143 -10.24 -5.42 -10.72
N LEU A 144 -10.82 -4.41 -10.07
CA LEU A 144 -10.10 -3.51 -9.18
C LEU A 144 -9.53 -4.25 -7.95
N LYS A 145 -10.30 -5.19 -7.38
CA LYS A 145 -9.83 -6.08 -6.32
C LYS A 145 -8.63 -6.92 -6.77
N GLY A 146 -8.71 -7.50 -7.97
CA GLY A 146 -7.61 -8.27 -8.55
C GLY A 146 -6.32 -7.46 -8.66
N LYS A 147 -6.41 -6.27 -9.23
CA LYS A 147 -5.30 -5.33 -9.33
C LYS A 147 -4.73 -4.96 -7.94
N TYR A 148 -5.60 -4.71 -6.96
CA TYR A 148 -5.18 -4.40 -5.59
C TYR A 148 -4.37 -5.53 -4.95
N TYR A 149 -4.85 -6.77 -5.01
CA TYR A 149 -4.14 -7.92 -4.44
C TYR A 149 -2.80 -8.17 -5.11
N LEU A 150 -2.74 -8.06 -6.44
CA LEU A 150 -1.50 -8.21 -7.19
C LEU A 150 -0.48 -7.12 -6.81
N ARG A 151 -0.93 -5.87 -6.67
CA ARG A 151 -0.08 -4.77 -6.23
C ARG A 151 0.46 -4.98 -4.81
N GLN A 152 -0.38 -5.45 -3.88
CA GLN A 152 0.07 -5.78 -2.53
C GLN A 152 1.16 -6.86 -2.52
N LYS A 153 1.03 -7.84 -3.42
CA LYS A 153 2.07 -8.86 -3.60
C LYS A 153 3.36 -8.25 -4.16
N SER A 154 3.25 -7.44 -5.21
CA SER A 154 4.38 -6.77 -5.85
C SER A 154 5.15 -5.87 -4.87
N LEU A 155 4.46 -5.07 -4.06
CA LEU A 155 5.09 -4.22 -3.05
C LEU A 155 5.86 -5.03 -2.01
N ARG A 156 5.32 -6.17 -1.55
CA ARG A 156 6.05 -7.04 -0.62
C ARG A 156 7.32 -7.64 -1.23
N GLU A 157 7.30 -7.98 -2.51
CA GLU A 157 8.49 -8.45 -3.22
C GLU A 157 9.55 -7.34 -3.32
N ILE A 158 9.15 -6.10 -3.62
CA ILE A 158 10.04 -4.93 -3.65
C ILE A 158 10.62 -4.66 -2.25
N GLU A 159 9.80 -4.65 -1.21
CA GLU A 159 10.24 -4.46 0.18
C GLU A 159 11.27 -5.52 0.59
N SER A 160 11.00 -6.80 0.30
CA SER A 160 11.93 -7.88 0.58
C SER A 160 13.27 -7.69 -0.15
N GLN A 161 13.24 -7.27 -1.42
CA GLN A 161 14.44 -7.02 -2.20
C GLN A 161 15.25 -5.84 -1.66
N ILE A 162 14.57 -4.79 -1.18
CA ILE A 162 15.21 -3.65 -0.51
C ILE A 162 15.89 -4.11 0.77
N ASP A 163 15.21 -4.89 1.61
CA ASP A 163 15.76 -5.40 2.86
C ASP A 163 16.97 -6.29 2.63
N ASP A 164 16.91 -7.19 1.64
CA ASP A 164 18.02 -8.05 1.26
C ASP A 164 19.24 -7.22 0.79
N ASN A 165 19.00 -6.19 0.00
CA ASN A 165 20.06 -5.29 -0.45
C ASN A 165 20.65 -4.48 0.72
N LEU A 166 19.83 -3.91 1.59
CA LEU A 166 20.29 -3.17 2.77
C LEU A 166 21.10 -4.08 3.71
N HIS A 167 20.65 -5.33 3.91
CA HIS A 167 21.40 -6.31 4.68
C HIS A 167 22.76 -6.61 4.05
N LEU A 168 22.83 -6.85 2.74
CA LEU A 168 24.10 -7.03 2.02
C LEU A 168 25.01 -5.80 2.17
N TRP A 169 24.47 -4.59 1.94
CA TRP A 169 25.25 -3.34 2.02
C TRP A 169 25.79 -3.08 3.43
N SER A 170 25.06 -3.45 4.48
CA SER A 170 25.55 -3.30 5.86
C SER A 170 26.77 -4.16 6.14
N HIS A 171 26.97 -5.26 5.38
CA HIS A 171 28.06 -6.24 5.53
C HIS A 171 29.23 -6.01 4.56
N ILE A 172 29.10 -5.09 3.60
CA ILE A 172 30.23 -4.69 2.73
C ILE A 172 31.12 -3.66 3.48
N PRO A 173 32.45 -3.89 3.58
CA PRO A 173 33.34 -2.98 4.30
C PRO A 173 33.60 -1.70 3.49
N SER A 174 32.70 -0.73 3.59
CA SER A 174 32.62 0.47 2.74
C SER A 174 33.03 1.77 3.43
N ILE A 175 33.30 1.78 4.74
CA ILE A 175 33.77 2.99 5.44
C ILE A 175 35.27 2.94 5.76
N HIS A 176 35.87 4.11 5.98
CA HIS A 176 37.24 4.23 6.39
C HIS A 176 37.41 3.83 7.87
N PRO A 177 38.31 2.85 8.21
CA PRO A 177 38.48 2.37 9.59
C PRO A 177 39.03 3.43 10.55
N LEU A 178 39.70 4.48 10.01
CA LEU A 178 40.21 5.64 10.74
C LEU A 178 39.77 6.93 10.02
N PRO A 179 38.56 7.43 10.28
CA PRO A 179 38.04 8.61 9.59
C PRO A 179 38.96 9.82 9.67
N GLY A 180 39.14 10.53 8.54
CA GLY A 180 39.98 11.71 8.45
C GLY A 180 41.47 11.40 8.39
N ARG A 181 41.93 10.13 8.34
CA ARG A 181 43.33 9.74 8.21
C ARG A 181 43.66 9.33 6.76
N ARG A 182 44.93 9.51 6.38
CA ARG A 182 45.39 9.15 5.04
C ARG A 182 46.08 7.80 5.03
N ILE A 183 45.99 7.10 3.89
CA ILE A 183 46.77 5.90 3.61
C ILE A 183 48.25 6.34 3.42
N CYS A 184 49.15 5.79 4.24
CA CYS A 184 50.58 6.06 4.18
C CYS A 184 51.31 5.07 3.28
N SER A 185 50.76 3.86 3.16
CA SER A 185 51.34 2.82 2.31
C SER A 185 50.24 1.94 1.70
N GLY A 186 50.26 1.79 0.38
CA GLY A 186 49.26 1.07 -0.40
C GLY A 186 49.50 -0.44 -0.43
N TYR A 187 48.48 -1.12 -1.01
CA TYR A 187 48.54 -2.54 -1.35
C TYR A 187 49.46 -2.80 -2.54
N GLY A 188 50.25 -3.88 -2.49
CA GLY A 188 51.10 -4.28 -3.60
C GLY A 188 52.54 -4.53 -3.20
N TYR A 189 53.41 -4.81 -4.19
CA TYR A 189 54.85 -5.00 -3.97
C TYR A 189 55.52 -3.68 -3.61
N ARG A 190 56.25 -3.68 -2.48
CA ARG A 190 56.99 -2.51 -1.99
C ARG A 190 58.30 -2.93 -1.30
N THR A 191 59.21 -2.00 -1.18
CA THR A 191 60.42 -2.22 -0.35
C THR A 191 60.01 -2.22 1.11
N ASP A 192 60.32 -3.33 1.81
CA ASP A 192 60.07 -3.49 3.25
C ASP A 192 60.90 -2.47 4.03
N PRO A 193 60.30 -1.64 4.90
CA PRO A 193 61.01 -0.59 5.61
C PRO A 193 62.04 -1.09 6.61
N ILE A 194 61.96 -2.35 7.04
CA ILE A 194 62.84 -2.92 8.07
C ILE A 194 64.05 -3.60 7.43
N ASN A 195 63.84 -4.48 6.45
CA ASN A 195 64.94 -5.28 5.87
C ASN A 195 65.28 -4.91 4.44
N LYS A 196 64.63 -3.89 3.88
CA LYS A 196 64.89 -3.32 2.53
C LYS A 196 64.67 -4.31 1.36
N LYS A 197 64.03 -5.46 1.59
CA LYS A 197 63.70 -6.43 0.53
C LYS A 197 62.35 -6.10 -0.08
N ILE A 198 62.14 -6.41 -1.35
CA ILE A 198 60.84 -6.30 -2.02
C ILE A 198 59.94 -7.37 -1.46
N ARG A 199 58.76 -6.94 -0.98
CA ARG A 199 57.75 -7.82 -0.39
C ARG A 199 56.37 -7.37 -0.75
N MET A 200 55.45 -8.32 -0.92
CA MET A 200 54.03 -8.05 -1.08
C MET A 200 53.40 -7.53 0.21
N HIS A 201 52.75 -6.37 0.14
CA HIS A 201 51.98 -5.77 1.18
C HIS A 201 50.49 -6.08 0.93
N TRP A 202 49.92 -6.93 1.78
CA TRP A 202 48.56 -7.49 1.61
C TRP A 202 47.44 -6.61 2.16
N GLY A 203 47.73 -5.37 2.53
CA GLY A 203 46.79 -4.43 3.09
C GLY A 203 47.16 -2.99 2.73
N VAL A 204 46.58 -2.06 3.46
CA VAL A 204 46.99 -0.65 3.47
C VAL A 204 47.40 -0.26 4.89
N ASP A 205 48.44 0.59 5.00
CA ASP A 205 48.83 1.16 6.27
C ASP A 205 48.29 2.58 6.38
N ILE A 206 47.58 2.86 7.48
CA ILE A 206 46.93 4.14 7.75
C ILE A 206 47.58 4.75 9.01
N GLY A 207 48.31 5.84 8.83
CA GLY A 207 49.01 6.52 9.91
C GLY A 207 48.04 7.22 10.88
N ALA A 208 48.22 6.96 12.19
CA ALA A 208 47.48 7.65 13.22
C ALA A 208 48.21 7.59 14.57
N PRO A 209 48.00 8.56 15.48
CA PRO A 209 48.55 8.53 16.84
C PRO A 209 48.12 7.25 17.60
N ARG A 210 49.00 6.78 18.49
CA ARG A 210 48.61 5.68 19.41
C ARG A 210 47.35 6.03 20.20
N GLY A 211 46.48 5.03 20.39
CA GLY A 211 45.24 5.22 21.10
C GLY A 211 44.08 5.74 20.25
N THR A 212 44.32 6.11 18.95
CA THR A 212 43.21 6.46 18.03
C THR A 212 42.27 5.28 17.90
N LYS A 213 40.93 5.52 17.99
CA LYS A 213 39.89 4.48 17.86
C LYS A 213 39.86 3.92 16.43
N ILE A 214 39.91 2.59 16.32
CA ILE A 214 39.73 1.86 15.08
C ILE A 214 38.29 1.42 15.00
N LEU A 215 37.62 1.68 13.89
CA LEU A 215 36.21 1.38 13.68
C LEU A 215 36.04 0.15 12.80
N ALA A 216 35.03 -0.68 13.12
CA ALA A 216 34.57 -1.74 12.23
C ALA A 216 34.04 -1.14 10.92
N THR A 217 34.50 -1.66 9.78
CA THR A 217 34.17 -1.09 8.45
C THR A 217 32.85 -1.57 7.89
N ALA A 218 32.24 -2.62 8.49
CA ALA A 218 30.93 -3.15 8.20
C ALA A 218 30.38 -3.89 9.43
N ASP A 219 29.11 -4.29 9.39
CA ASP A 219 28.49 -5.20 10.34
C ASP A 219 29.15 -6.58 10.24
N GLY A 220 29.24 -7.33 11.33
CA GLY A 220 29.80 -8.68 11.30
C GLY A 220 30.02 -9.30 12.68
N ILE A 221 30.73 -10.41 12.68
CA ILE A 221 31.12 -11.17 13.89
C ILE A 221 32.63 -11.20 13.99
N VAL A 222 33.17 -10.93 15.16
CA VAL A 222 34.62 -11.05 15.42
C VAL A 222 35.02 -12.54 15.32
N SER A 223 35.75 -12.86 14.27
CA SER A 223 36.25 -14.23 14.01
C SER A 223 37.61 -14.50 14.61
N PHE A 224 38.37 -13.45 15.01
CA PHE A 224 39.61 -13.54 15.74
C PHE A 224 39.90 -12.24 16.51
N ALA A 225 40.38 -12.35 17.74
CA ALA A 225 40.86 -11.22 18.55
C ALA A 225 42.05 -11.72 19.41
N GLY A 226 43.27 -11.35 19.03
CA GLY A 226 44.44 -11.89 19.72
C GLY A 226 45.78 -11.46 19.08
N TRP A 227 46.86 -12.11 19.51
CA TRP A 227 48.24 -11.85 18.99
C TRP A 227 48.54 -12.71 17.75
N VAL A 228 49.04 -12.09 16.73
CA VAL A 228 49.54 -12.76 15.50
C VAL A 228 50.97 -12.35 15.23
N THR A 229 51.87 -13.33 15.05
CA THR A 229 53.30 -13.06 14.77
C THR A 229 53.41 -12.19 13.52
N GLY A 230 54.15 -11.09 13.64
CA GLY A 230 54.32 -10.09 12.60
C GLY A 230 53.20 -9.02 12.57
N TYR A 231 51.94 -9.35 12.87
CA TYR A 231 50.81 -8.42 12.89
C TYR A 231 50.58 -7.77 14.26
N GLY A 232 51.13 -8.36 15.36
CA GLY A 232 50.88 -7.91 16.72
C GLY A 232 49.42 -8.18 17.15
N TRP A 233 48.85 -7.34 18.01
CA TRP A 233 47.46 -7.42 18.39
C TRP A 233 46.57 -7.17 17.19
N THR A 234 45.71 -8.12 16.88
CA THR A 234 44.91 -8.17 15.64
C THR A 234 43.48 -8.53 15.93
N VAL A 235 42.55 -7.83 15.28
CA VAL A 235 41.12 -8.19 15.21
C VAL A 235 40.80 -8.60 13.77
N VAL A 236 40.08 -9.70 13.60
CA VAL A 236 39.51 -10.10 12.30
C VAL A 236 38.00 -10.18 12.47
N ILE A 237 37.28 -9.55 11.56
CA ILE A 237 35.80 -9.56 11.53
C ILE A 237 35.39 -10.33 10.27
N ASP A 238 34.47 -11.27 10.45
CA ASP A 238 33.74 -11.94 9.39
C ASP A 238 32.42 -11.17 9.17
N HIS A 239 32.25 -10.60 8.01
CA HIS A 239 31.09 -9.81 7.65
C HIS A 239 30.00 -10.65 6.95
N GLY A 240 30.23 -11.95 6.72
CA GLY A 240 29.37 -12.75 5.86
C GLY A 240 29.60 -12.42 4.38
N PHE A 241 28.80 -13.02 3.52
CA PHE A 241 28.86 -12.84 2.05
C PHE A 241 30.28 -12.97 1.45
N GLY A 242 31.18 -13.70 2.12
CA GLY A 242 32.58 -13.88 1.73
C GLY A 242 33.52 -12.74 2.14
N PHE A 243 33.03 -11.66 2.77
CA PHE A 243 33.86 -10.55 3.22
C PHE A 243 34.45 -10.79 4.61
N LYS A 244 35.77 -10.53 4.73
CA LYS A 244 36.45 -10.45 6.04
C LYS A 244 37.39 -9.25 6.04
N THR A 245 37.55 -8.62 7.20
CA THR A 245 38.52 -7.54 7.41
C THR A 245 39.46 -7.87 8.56
N ALA A 246 40.72 -7.42 8.46
CA ALA A 246 41.72 -7.56 9.50
C ALA A 246 42.30 -6.20 9.89
N TYR A 247 42.43 -5.98 11.20
CA TYR A 247 42.92 -4.76 11.83
C TYR A 247 44.12 -5.12 12.72
N ALA A 248 45.33 -4.78 12.29
CA ALA A 248 46.56 -5.19 12.95
C ALA A 248 47.35 -4.02 13.52
N HIS A 249 48.45 -4.34 14.24
CA HIS A 249 49.32 -3.44 14.97
C HIS A 249 48.57 -2.68 16.11
N CYS A 250 47.46 -3.22 16.59
CA CYS A 250 46.66 -2.58 17.64
C CYS A 250 47.44 -2.45 18.95
N GLN A 251 47.16 -1.39 19.72
CA GLN A 251 47.64 -1.23 21.09
C GLN A 251 46.76 -2.01 22.07
N LYS A 252 45.44 -1.95 21.88
CA LYS A 252 44.43 -2.54 22.74
C LYS A 252 43.25 -2.98 21.89
N ILE A 253 42.74 -4.20 22.14
CA ILE A 253 41.52 -4.74 21.55
C ILE A 253 40.39 -4.44 22.50
N LEU A 254 39.22 -4.03 21.99
CA LEU A 254 38.01 -3.67 22.75
C LEU A 254 36.92 -4.74 22.65
N VAL A 255 37.05 -5.69 21.75
CA VAL A 255 36.06 -6.73 21.43
C VAL A 255 36.64 -8.13 21.69
N LYS A 256 35.77 -9.12 21.83
CA LYS A 256 36.13 -10.52 22.05
C LYS A 256 35.74 -11.37 20.85
N LEU A 257 36.29 -12.55 20.72
CA LEU A 257 35.87 -13.59 19.80
C LEU A 257 34.33 -13.77 19.86
N SER A 258 33.68 -13.95 18.73
CA SER A 258 32.23 -14.15 18.59
C SER A 258 31.38 -12.94 18.99
N THR A 259 31.96 -11.77 19.25
CA THR A 259 31.20 -10.53 19.48
C THR A 259 30.60 -10.06 18.17
N LEU A 260 29.27 -9.78 18.14
CA LEU A 260 28.61 -9.06 17.08
C LEU A 260 29.04 -7.58 17.12
N VAL A 261 29.47 -7.06 15.98
CA VAL A 261 29.88 -5.66 15.82
C VAL A 261 29.06 -4.98 14.73
N LYS A 262 28.80 -3.71 14.92
CA LYS A 262 28.13 -2.86 13.93
C LYS A 262 29.14 -1.99 13.21
N ARG A 263 28.85 -1.62 11.97
CA ARG A 263 29.60 -0.60 11.20
C ARG A 263 29.80 0.64 12.09
N SER A 264 30.98 1.25 12.00
CA SER A 264 31.39 2.40 12.82
C SER A 264 31.58 2.11 14.32
N GLN A 265 31.39 0.88 14.79
CA GLN A 265 31.65 0.53 16.20
C GLN A 265 33.16 0.52 16.48
N PRO A 266 33.64 1.15 17.58
CA PRO A 266 35.04 1.04 18.01
C PRO A 266 35.38 -0.41 18.42
N ILE A 267 36.43 -0.98 17.80
CA ILE A 267 36.85 -2.39 18.00
C ILE A 267 38.26 -2.52 18.59
N ALA A 268 39.11 -1.52 18.38
CA ALA A 268 40.48 -1.50 18.90
C ALA A 268 41.02 -0.06 18.95
N HIS A 269 42.24 0.07 19.46
CA HIS A 269 43.02 1.32 19.40
C HIS A 269 44.30 1.12 18.58
N VAL A 270 44.69 2.13 17.79
CA VAL A 270 45.93 2.16 17.02
C VAL A 270 47.13 2.01 17.93
N GLY A 271 48.06 1.17 17.54
CA GLY A 271 49.32 0.93 18.23
C GLY A 271 50.53 0.89 17.29
N SER A 272 51.51 0.12 17.70
CA SER A 272 52.74 -0.20 16.94
C SER A 272 53.24 -1.57 17.41
N THR A 273 52.36 -2.54 17.63
CA THR A 273 52.70 -3.88 18.09
C THR A 273 53.06 -4.79 16.92
N GLY A 274 53.82 -5.86 17.19
CA GLY A 274 54.31 -6.74 16.13
C GLY A 274 55.41 -6.09 15.30
N ARG A 275 55.44 -6.36 13.98
CA ARG A 275 56.43 -5.83 13.05
C ARG A 275 56.01 -4.46 12.51
N SER A 276 56.25 -3.41 13.27
CA SER A 276 55.86 -2.04 12.97
C SER A 276 56.99 -1.07 13.29
N VAL A 277 57.21 -0.05 12.45
CA VAL A 277 58.26 0.98 12.64
C VAL A 277 57.70 2.28 13.24
N SER A 278 56.38 2.49 13.18
CA SER A 278 55.70 3.69 13.72
C SER A 278 54.23 3.39 13.99
N PRO A 279 53.55 4.20 14.77
CA PRO A 279 52.13 4.00 15.02
C PRO A 279 51.26 4.10 13.76
N HIS A 280 50.58 3.03 13.41
CA HIS A 280 49.65 2.95 12.27
C HIS A 280 48.70 1.78 12.45
N LEU A 281 47.65 1.77 11.67
CA LEU A 281 46.75 0.61 11.44
C LEU A 281 47.16 -0.07 10.14
N HIS A 282 47.48 -1.37 10.21
CA HIS A 282 47.51 -2.21 9.01
C HIS A 282 46.10 -2.82 8.82
N TYR A 283 45.48 -2.52 7.66
CA TYR A 283 44.14 -2.90 7.34
C TYR A 283 44.09 -3.77 6.08
N GLU A 284 43.45 -4.95 6.20
CA GLU A 284 43.23 -5.88 5.07
C GLU A 284 41.77 -6.07 4.80
N VAL A 285 41.39 -6.24 3.52
CA VAL A 285 40.08 -6.74 3.06
C VAL A 285 40.31 -8.06 2.35
N ARG A 286 39.47 -9.04 2.65
CA ARG A 286 39.46 -10.36 2.01
C ARG A 286 38.07 -10.62 1.43
N VAL A 287 38.05 -11.14 0.21
CA VAL A 287 36.80 -11.57 -0.46
C VAL A 287 37.00 -13.03 -0.86
N SER A 288 36.09 -13.90 -0.39
CA SER A 288 36.18 -15.36 -0.63
C SER A 288 37.58 -15.95 -0.34
N GLY A 289 38.17 -15.49 0.78
CA GLY A 289 39.50 -15.92 1.24
C GLY A 289 40.70 -15.21 0.59
N MET A 290 40.52 -14.52 -0.52
CA MET A 290 41.57 -13.79 -1.22
C MET A 290 41.78 -12.37 -0.66
N LYS A 291 43.01 -11.99 -0.37
CA LYS A 291 43.36 -10.62 0.03
C LYS A 291 43.33 -9.70 -1.18
N ILE A 292 42.57 -8.64 -1.09
CA ILE A 292 42.36 -7.67 -2.17
C ILE A 292 42.76 -6.26 -1.72
N ASN A 293 42.91 -5.34 -2.69
CA ASN A 293 43.31 -3.96 -2.38
C ASN A 293 42.20 -3.22 -1.59
N PRO A 294 42.42 -2.91 -0.29
CA PRO A 294 41.43 -2.25 0.55
C PRO A 294 41.02 -0.85 0.09
N ALA A 295 41.91 -0.14 -0.63
CA ALA A 295 41.66 1.22 -1.10
C ALA A 295 40.44 1.30 -2.03
N LYS A 296 40.08 0.21 -2.72
CA LYS A 296 38.88 0.14 -3.56
C LYS A 296 37.57 0.18 -2.76
N TYR A 297 37.65 -0.14 -1.48
CA TYR A 297 36.48 -0.21 -0.58
C TYR A 297 36.35 1.03 0.31
N ILE A 298 37.45 1.55 0.83
CA ILE A 298 37.46 2.63 1.83
C ILE A 298 37.48 4.05 1.24
N ASN A 299 37.80 4.19 -0.05
CA ASN A 299 37.83 5.50 -0.72
C ASN A 299 36.50 5.83 -1.48
N ASN A 300 35.55 4.94 -1.50
CA ASN A 300 34.24 5.18 -2.11
C ASN A 300 33.31 5.94 -1.16
N SER A 301 33.73 7.10 -0.66
CA SER A 301 32.87 8.06 0.02
C SER A 301 31.76 8.66 -0.89
N ASN A 302 31.71 8.24 -2.17
CA ASN A 302 30.73 8.70 -3.16
C ASN A 302 29.58 7.69 -3.40
N VAL A 303 29.45 6.64 -2.62
CA VAL A 303 28.19 5.90 -2.55
C VAL A 303 27.33 6.60 -1.53
N ILE A 304 26.90 7.82 -1.87
CA ILE A 304 25.78 8.49 -1.24
C ILE A 304 24.55 7.79 -1.80
N PHE A 305 23.81 7.15 -0.93
CA PHE A 305 22.43 6.79 -1.20
C PHE A 305 21.61 8.09 -1.17
N ASP A 306 21.37 8.69 -2.35
CA ASP A 306 20.28 9.65 -2.55
C ASP A 306 18.98 8.89 -2.74
#